data_d918faa17f64ca2dcdd8e87ca083fdb9
#
_entry.id   d918faa17f64ca2dcdd8e87ca083fdb9
#
_cell.length_a   1.000
_cell.length_b   1.000
_cell.length_c   1.000
_cell.angle_alpha   90.00
_cell.angle_beta   90.00
_cell.angle_gamma   90.00
#
_symmetry.space_group_name_H-M   'P 1'
#
loop_
_entity.id
_entity.type
_entity.pdbx_description
1 polymer ?
#
loop_
_entity_poly.entity_id
_entity_poly.type
_entity_poly.pdbx_seq_one_letter_code
_entity_poly.pdbx_strand_id
1 'polypeptide(L)'
;MKNLQDFPRIPLAVLPTPIQKLENISRLLNTNVYIKRDDLTGIGLGGNKVRKLEFLLADAKRKGAEVVFTTGGAQSNHAMLTAACAKKLGMEPILILKKRGVTERKGNQLLEYLMNTDVRFMDTNSYDDIYEEMDRVGKALGKPYYKIPCGGSNAIGALGYVNCMKEIADTGMHFDYVCCAEGSGGTHAGVALGAMLYMPQTKTVGLMVDSDPFEVITTNIMQETAKLLELDFTPTAENVHLIDMCGPGYAIPSP
;
A
#
# COMPACT_ATOMS: atom_id res chain seq x y z
N MET A 1 19.25 -14.44 4.48
CA MET A 1 18.08 -13.51 4.58
C MET A 1 18.50 -12.23 5.30
N LYS A 2 18.27 -11.08 4.69
CA LYS A 2 18.42 -9.76 5.35
C LYS A 2 17.32 -9.54 6.38
N ASN A 3 17.66 -8.85 7.47
CA ASN A 3 16.67 -8.42 8.45
C ASN A 3 15.87 -7.22 7.92
N LEU A 4 14.61 -7.08 8.32
CA LEU A 4 13.82 -5.88 8.00
C LEU A 4 14.45 -4.60 8.58
N GLN A 5 15.21 -4.70 9.67
CA GLN A 5 15.94 -3.59 10.28
C GLN A 5 17.13 -3.09 9.45
N ASP A 6 17.60 -3.88 8.49
CA ASP A 6 18.69 -3.50 7.58
C ASP A 6 18.22 -2.55 6.47
N PHE A 7 16.90 -2.38 6.33
CA PHE A 7 16.31 -1.49 5.34
C PHE A 7 16.02 -0.10 5.91
N PRO A 8 16.35 0.95 5.18
CA PRO A 8 15.97 2.31 5.57
C PRO A 8 14.48 2.40 5.83
N ARG A 9 14.13 2.90 7.01
CA ARG A 9 12.75 3.10 7.44
C ARG A 9 12.63 4.37 8.25
N ILE A 10 11.61 5.18 7.97
CA ILE A 10 11.27 6.36 8.77
C ILE A 10 10.02 6.03 9.57
N PRO A 11 10.05 6.09 10.91
CA PRO A 11 8.85 5.82 11.71
C PRO A 11 7.82 6.93 11.50
N LEU A 12 6.75 6.60 10.80
CA LEU A 12 5.63 7.48 10.50
C LEU A 12 4.35 7.02 11.19
N ALA A 13 4.11 5.71 11.17
CA ALA A 13 2.93 5.10 11.76
C ALA A 13 3.08 4.87 13.26
N VAL A 14 1.95 4.88 13.97
CA VAL A 14 1.86 4.37 15.35
C VAL A 14 1.77 2.85 15.28
N LEU A 15 2.85 2.16 15.60
CA LEU A 15 2.99 0.71 15.51
C LEU A 15 3.48 0.11 16.84
N PRO A 16 3.11 -1.16 17.12
CA PRO A 16 2.19 -2.01 16.36
C PRO A 16 0.75 -1.53 16.44
N THR A 17 -0.03 -1.68 15.37
CA THR A 17 -1.47 -1.41 15.44
C THR A 17 -2.19 -2.54 16.20
N PRO A 18 -3.31 -2.26 16.89
CA PRO A 18 -4.03 -3.29 17.64
C PRO A 18 -4.59 -4.40 16.74
N ILE A 19 -4.70 -5.61 17.30
CA ILE A 19 -5.55 -6.69 16.78
C ILE A 19 -6.79 -6.72 17.65
N GLN A 20 -7.95 -6.50 17.07
CA GLN A 20 -9.22 -6.40 17.76
C GLN A 20 -10.18 -7.51 17.32
N LYS A 21 -10.77 -8.23 18.26
CA LYS A 21 -11.84 -9.18 17.94
C LYS A 21 -13.14 -8.43 17.56
N LEU A 22 -13.76 -8.88 16.48
CA LEU A 22 -15.05 -8.38 16.01
C LEU A 22 -16.18 -9.27 16.56
N GLU A 23 -16.64 -9.01 17.79
CA GLU A 23 -17.56 -9.89 18.52
C GLU A 23 -18.88 -10.16 17.77
N ASN A 24 -19.49 -9.12 17.19
CA ASN A 24 -20.75 -9.25 16.47
C ASN A 24 -20.60 -10.08 15.18
N ILE A 25 -19.55 -9.82 14.41
CA ILE A 25 -19.24 -10.57 13.18
C ILE A 25 -18.86 -12.01 13.52
N SER A 26 -18.07 -12.21 14.57
CA SER A 26 -17.68 -13.54 15.03
C SER A 26 -18.92 -14.38 15.41
N ARG A 27 -19.87 -13.78 16.09
CA ARG A 27 -21.12 -14.44 16.48
C ARG A 27 -22.00 -14.75 15.26
N LEU A 28 -22.11 -13.80 14.32
CA LEU A 28 -22.90 -13.96 13.09
C LEU A 28 -22.38 -15.10 12.21
N LEU A 29 -21.06 -15.19 12.08
CA LEU A 29 -20.41 -16.19 11.23
C LEU A 29 -20.05 -17.49 11.96
N ASN A 30 -20.34 -17.59 13.27
CA ASN A 30 -19.94 -18.71 14.12
C ASN A 30 -18.46 -19.07 14.00
N THR A 31 -17.60 -18.06 13.92
CA THR A 31 -16.14 -18.21 13.84
C THR A 31 -15.44 -17.02 14.48
N ASN A 32 -14.16 -17.12 14.82
CA ASN A 32 -13.43 -16.01 15.40
C ASN A 32 -12.92 -15.07 14.28
N VAL A 33 -13.43 -13.84 14.27
CA VAL A 33 -13.02 -12.81 13.32
C VAL A 33 -12.31 -11.68 14.07
N TYR A 34 -11.13 -11.31 13.56
CA TYR A 34 -10.30 -10.23 14.09
C TYR A 34 -10.00 -9.21 12.99
N ILE A 35 -9.71 -7.98 13.40
CA ILE A 35 -9.23 -6.93 12.51
C ILE A 35 -7.89 -6.39 13.01
N LYS A 36 -6.91 -6.30 12.11
CA LYS A 36 -5.68 -5.52 12.31
C LYS A 36 -6.01 -4.06 12.02
N ARG A 37 -5.95 -3.20 13.04
CA ARG A 37 -6.47 -1.83 13.03
C ARG A 37 -5.51 -0.86 12.33
N ASP A 38 -5.22 -1.09 11.05
CA ASP A 38 -4.34 -0.20 10.27
C ASP A 38 -4.99 1.16 9.92
N ASP A 39 -6.27 1.32 10.18
CA ASP A 39 -6.92 2.62 10.25
C ASP A 39 -6.36 3.52 11.38
N LEU A 40 -5.72 2.94 12.39
CA LEU A 40 -5.12 3.65 13.53
C LEU A 40 -3.63 3.96 13.36
N THR A 41 -3.10 3.98 12.15
CA THR A 41 -1.69 4.32 11.87
C THR A 41 -1.30 5.77 12.17
N GLY A 42 -2.28 6.65 12.42
CA GLY A 42 -2.04 7.96 13.06
C GLY A 42 -1.58 9.09 12.14
N ILE A 43 -1.54 8.91 10.82
CA ILE A 43 -1.26 9.98 9.84
C ILE A 43 -2.47 10.21 8.95
N GLY A 44 -2.84 11.47 8.74
CA GLY A 44 -4.04 11.84 7.99
C GLY A 44 -5.26 11.18 8.63
N LEU A 45 -6.01 10.42 7.85
CA LEU A 45 -7.13 9.61 8.35
C LEU A 45 -6.71 8.16 8.71
N GLY A 46 -5.42 7.88 8.76
CA GLY A 46 -4.91 6.52 8.93
C GLY A 46 -5.05 5.65 7.69
N GLY A 47 -4.58 4.43 7.78
CA GLY A 47 -4.71 3.45 6.71
C GLY A 47 -3.44 2.65 6.43
N ASN A 48 -3.62 1.57 5.71
CA ASN A 48 -2.61 0.56 5.38
C ASN A 48 -1.38 1.13 4.63
N LYS A 49 -1.53 2.23 3.92
CA LYS A 49 -0.48 2.77 3.06
C LYS A 49 0.67 3.38 3.86
N VAL A 50 0.44 3.85 5.09
CA VAL A 50 1.50 4.44 5.93
C VAL A 50 2.64 3.44 6.17
N ARG A 51 2.34 2.14 6.37
CA ARG A 51 3.35 1.09 6.51
C ARG A 51 4.29 1.00 5.32
N LYS A 52 3.76 1.11 4.11
CA LYS A 52 4.54 1.11 2.87
C LYS A 52 5.36 2.38 2.74
N LEU A 53 4.76 3.52 3.08
CA LEU A 53 5.38 4.84 2.97
C LEU A 53 6.57 5.02 3.92
N GLU A 54 6.60 4.34 5.06
CA GLU A 54 7.76 4.33 5.94
C GLU A 54 9.06 3.89 5.23
N PHE A 55 8.97 2.87 4.37
CA PHE A 55 10.10 2.37 3.59
C PHE A 55 10.32 3.18 2.30
N LEU A 56 9.25 3.49 1.58
CA LEU A 56 9.33 4.23 0.31
C LEU A 56 9.87 5.64 0.48
N LEU A 57 9.42 6.38 1.51
CA LEU A 57 9.91 7.72 1.78
C LEU A 57 11.31 7.72 2.39
N ALA A 58 11.68 6.67 3.12
CA ALA A 58 13.06 6.48 3.56
C ALA A 58 14.00 6.28 2.36
N ASP A 59 13.60 5.46 1.37
CA ASP A 59 14.37 5.28 0.14
C ASP A 59 14.44 6.58 -0.70
N ALA A 60 13.32 7.28 -0.82
CA ALA A 60 13.27 8.58 -1.48
C ALA A 60 14.26 9.58 -0.84
N LYS A 61 14.25 9.68 0.48
CA LYS A 61 15.14 10.57 1.24
C LYS A 61 16.61 10.16 1.10
N ARG A 62 16.90 8.86 1.14
CA ARG A 62 18.25 8.32 0.93
C ARG A 62 18.78 8.67 -0.48
N LYS A 63 17.91 8.74 -1.48
CA LYS A 63 18.22 9.15 -2.85
C LYS A 63 18.25 10.67 -3.04
N GLY A 64 18.09 11.44 -1.98
CA GLY A 64 18.14 12.91 -2.02
C GLY A 64 16.93 13.56 -2.68
N ALA A 65 15.79 12.85 -2.77
CA ALA A 65 14.59 13.41 -3.39
C ALA A 65 14.01 14.56 -2.55
N GLU A 66 13.72 15.67 -3.20
CA GLU A 66 13.02 16.82 -2.65
C GLU A 66 11.52 16.75 -3.01
N VAL A 67 11.21 16.19 -4.19
CA VAL A 67 9.84 16.04 -4.71
C VAL A 67 9.46 14.57 -4.74
N VAL A 68 8.23 14.28 -4.33
CA VAL A 68 7.67 12.93 -4.36
C VAL A 68 6.41 12.92 -5.22
N PHE A 69 6.45 12.14 -6.30
CA PHE A 69 5.27 11.89 -7.13
C PHE A 69 4.56 10.63 -6.71
N THR A 70 3.23 10.63 -6.81
CA THR A 70 2.44 9.39 -6.81
C THR A 70 1.17 9.54 -7.63
N THR A 71 0.47 8.42 -7.79
CA THR A 71 -0.78 8.32 -8.57
C THR A 71 -1.82 7.44 -7.90
N GLY A 72 -3.03 7.49 -8.44
CA GLY A 72 -4.20 6.72 -8.05
C GLY A 72 -5.46 7.30 -8.68
N GLY A 73 -6.62 6.81 -8.29
CA GLY A 73 -7.90 7.47 -8.60
C GLY A 73 -8.05 8.78 -7.80
N ALA A 74 -9.05 9.58 -8.16
CA ALA A 74 -9.29 10.91 -7.55
C ALA A 74 -9.45 10.90 -6.02
N GLN A 75 -9.98 9.82 -5.44
CA GLN A 75 -10.18 9.67 -3.99
C GLN A 75 -9.20 8.68 -3.35
N SER A 76 -8.02 8.50 -3.95
CA SER A 76 -7.03 7.52 -3.49
C SER A 76 -6.52 7.79 -2.08
N ASN A 77 -6.76 6.87 -1.14
CA ASN A 77 -6.14 6.92 0.18
C ASN A 77 -4.61 6.87 0.12
N HIS A 78 -4.06 6.16 -0.89
CA HIS A 78 -2.62 6.14 -1.09
C HIS A 78 -2.06 7.51 -1.44
N ALA A 79 -2.70 8.22 -2.37
CA ALA A 79 -2.26 9.55 -2.79
C ALA A 79 -2.32 10.54 -1.62
N MET A 80 -3.45 10.61 -0.93
CA MET A 80 -3.64 11.48 0.24
C MET A 80 -2.60 11.18 1.34
N LEU A 81 -2.40 9.90 1.69
CA LEU A 81 -1.42 9.53 2.73
C LEU A 81 0.02 9.79 2.28
N THR A 82 0.34 9.63 0.99
CA THR A 82 1.65 10.00 0.45
C THR A 82 1.88 11.51 0.62
N ALA A 83 0.89 12.33 0.30
CA ALA A 83 0.98 13.78 0.50
C ALA A 83 1.19 14.13 1.99
N ALA A 84 0.40 13.55 2.89
CA ALA A 84 0.52 13.81 4.33
C ALA A 84 1.90 13.41 4.88
N CYS A 85 2.39 12.22 4.50
CA CYS A 85 3.68 11.70 4.94
C CYS A 85 4.85 12.52 4.37
N ALA A 86 4.81 12.86 3.08
CA ALA A 86 5.83 13.65 2.42
C ALA A 86 5.94 15.05 3.05
N LYS A 87 4.80 15.72 3.25
CA LYS A 87 4.74 17.04 3.92
C LYS A 87 5.31 16.99 5.34
N LYS A 88 4.98 15.95 6.11
CA LYS A 88 5.55 15.76 7.46
C LYS A 88 7.08 15.65 7.43
N LEU A 89 7.65 15.16 6.35
CA LEU A 89 9.10 14.99 6.18
C LEU A 89 9.78 16.18 5.49
N GLY A 90 9.04 17.25 5.18
CA GLY A 90 9.56 18.42 4.47
C GLY A 90 9.80 18.20 2.98
N MET A 91 9.21 17.14 2.39
CA MET A 91 9.26 16.87 0.96
C MET A 91 8.03 17.48 0.26
N GLU A 92 8.18 17.82 -1.01
CA GLU A 92 7.12 18.37 -1.84
C GLU A 92 6.32 17.26 -2.54
N PRO A 93 5.08 16.95 -2.15
CA PRO A 93 4.27 15.97 -2.85
C PRO A 93 3.58 16.59 -4.07
N ILE A 94 3.62 15.88 -5.19
CA ILE A 94 2.86 16.17 -6.41
C ILE A 94 2.06 14.92 -6.78
N LEU A 95 0.74 15.04 -6.81
CA LEU A 95 -0.17 13.96 -7.12
C LEU A 95 -0.65 14.09 -8.56
N ILE A 96 -0.36 13.10 -9.39
CA ILE A 96 -0.89 13.02 -10.76
C ILE A 96 -1.92 11.89 -10.78
N LEU A 97 -3.19 12.26 -10.73
CA LEU A 97 -4.29 11.34 -10.48
C LEU A 97 -5.10 11.07 -11.74
N LYS A 98 -5.57 9.82 -11.88
CA LYS A 98 -6.60 9.50 -12.87
C LYS A 98 -7.90 10.22 -12.52
N LYS A 99 -8.54 10.81 -13.53
CA LYS A 99 -9.86 11.44 -13.42
C LYS A 99 -10.96 10.38 -13.27
N ARG A 100 -10.80 9.51 -12.28
CA ARG A 100 -11.70 8.40 -11.97
C ARG A 100 -12.27 8.59 -10.57
N GLY A 101 -13.58 8.67 -10.45
CA GLY A 101 -14.28 8.98 -9.20
C GLY A 101 -14.55 10.47 -9.02
N VAL A 102 -14.86 10.87 -7.80
CA VAL A 102 -15.23 12.26 -7.46
C VAL A 102 -13.99 13.14 -7.42
N THR A 103 -13.90 14.11 -8.33
CA THR A 103 -12.79 15.08 -8.42
C THR A 103 -13.05 16.39 -7.69
N GLU A 104 -14.24 16.56 -7.13
CA GLU A 104 -14.60 17.72 -6.32
C GLU A 104 -13.83 17.72 -5.00
N ARG A 105 -13.69 18.90 -4.37
CA ARG A 105 -13.06 19.09 -3.04
C ARG A 105 -13.88 18.47 -1.92
N LYS A 106 -14.06 17.15 -1.95
CA LYS A 106 -14.72 16.31 -0.95
C LYS A 106 -13.81 15.14 -0.59
N GLY A 107 -14.02 14.51 0.55
CA GLY A 107 -13.21 13.35 0.96
C GLY A 107 -11.71 13.63 0.96
N ASN A 108 -10.92 12.77 0.32
CA ASN A 108 -9.47 12.90 0.25
C ASN A 108 -9.01 14.15 -0.52
N GLN A 109 -9.76 14.58 -1.55
CA GLN A 109 -9.47 15.83 -2.28
C GLN A 109 -9.54 17.06 -1.38
N LEU A 110 -10.42 17.08 -0.39
CA LEU A 110 -10.47 18.17 0.60
C LEU A 110 -9.23 18.17 1.47
N LEU A 111 -8.77 17.01 1.92
CA LEU A 111 -7.55 16.90 2.74
C LEU A 111 -6.31 17.31 1.95
N GLU A 112 -6.19 16.88 0.71
CA GLU A 112 -5.11 17.26 -0.20
C GLU A 112 -5.07 18.77 -0.42
N TYR A 113 -6.24 19.40 -0.60
CA TYR A 113 -6.38 20.85 -0.70
C TYR A 113 -5.97 21.56 0.60
N LEU A 114 -6.44 21.09 1.76
CA LEU A 114 -6.08 21.68 3.06
C LEU A 114 -4.59 21.57 3.36
N MET A 115 -3.93 20.52 2.87
CA MET A 115 -2.48 20.34 2.95
C MET A 115 -1.71 21.17 1.90
N ASN A 116 -2.39 21.96 1.07
CA ASN A 116 -1.78 22.70 -0.04
C ASN A 116 -0.90 21.79 -0.92
N THR A 117 -1.48 20.67 -1.37
CA THR A 117 -0.81 19.69 -2.23
C THR A 117 -1.06 20.03 -3.70
N ASP A 118 -0.04 19.94 -4.56
CA ASP A 118 -0.20 20.04 -6.01
C ASP A 118 -0.89 18.74 -6.52
N VAL A 119 -2.16 18.89 -6.92
CA VAL A 119 -2.98 17.81 -7.46
C VAL A 119 -3.32 18.10 -8.90
N ARG A 120 -2.94 17.19 -9.79
CA ARG A 120 -3.18 17.27 -11.24
C ARG A 120 -3.99 16.06 -11.68
N PHE A 121 -5.02 16.29 -12.48
CA PHE A 121 -5.85 15.22 -13.02
C PHE A 121 -5.50 14.97 -14.48
N MET A 122 -5.36 13.69 -14.83
CA MET A 122 -5.22 13.23 -16.21
C MET A 122 -6.44 12.38 -16.60
N ASP A 123 -6.96 12.65 -17.78
CA ASP A 123 -8.05 11.88 -18.38
C ASP A 123 -7.46 10.73 -19.20
N THR A 124 -6.92 9.76 -18.51
CA THR A 124 -6.31 8.56 -19.08
C THR A 124 -6.58 7.34 -18.21
N ASN A 125 -6.62 6.15 -18.83
CA ASN A 125 -6.63 4.88 -18.13
C ASN A 125 -5.24 4.24 -18.02
N SER A 126 -4.24 4.80 -18.74
CA SER A 126 -2.85 4.31 -18.74
C SER A 126 -2.08 4.85 -17.54
N TYR A 127 -1.41 3.98 -16.81
CA TYR A 127 -0.42 4.40 -15.81
C TYR A 127 0.89 4.85 -16.46
N ASP A 128 1.22 4.35 -17.65
CA ASP A 128 2.43 4.74 -18.37
C ASP A 128 2.39 6.22 -18.75
N ASP A 129 1.24 6.71 -19.29
CA ASP A 129 1.05 8.13 -19.56
C ASP A 129 1.27 9.00 -18.31
N ILE A 130 0.81 8.50 -17.14
CA ILE A 130 0.97 9.22 -15.88
C ILE A 130 2.44 9.24 -15.43
N TYR A 131 3.14 8.12 -15.58
CA TYR A 131 4.57 8.06 -15.22
C TYR A 131 5.43 8.89 -16.16
N GLU A 132 5.09 9.00 -17.44
CA GLU A 132 5.72 9.93 -18.39
C GLU A 132 5.48 11.39 -17.99
N GLU A 133 4.25 11.73 -17.60
CA GLU A 133 3.92 13.08 -17.12
C GLU A 133 4.68 13.42 -15.81
N MET A 134 4.83 12.45 -14.88
CA MET A 134 5.68 12.64 -13.69
C MET A 134 7.12 12.98 -14.09
N ASP A 135 7.69 12.28 -15.07
CA ASP A 135 9.05 12.53 -15.56
C ASP A 135 9.15 13.89 -16.25
N ARG A 136 8.15 14.26 -17.05
CA ARG A 136 8.08 15.57 -17.70
C ARG A 136 8.06 16.72 -16.67
N VAL A 137 7.21 16.59 -15.67
CA VAL A 137 7.09 17.60 -14.60
C VAL A 137 8.35 17.63 -13.75
N GLY A 138 8.86 16.47 -13.33
CA GLY A 138 10.07 16.38 -12.51
C GLY A 138 11.28 17.02 -13.19
N LYS A 139 11.49 16.75 -14.47
CA LYS A 139 12.55 17.40 -15.27
C LYS A 139 12.37 18.92 -15.35
N ALA A 140 11.12 19.39 -15.53
CA ALA A 140 10.84 20.82 -15.62
C ALA A 140 11.07 21.56 -14.30
N LEU A 141 10.89 20.91 -13.16
CA LEU A 141 11.14 21.46 -11.83
C LEU A 141 12.64 21.62 -11.53
N GLY A 142 13.52 20.86 -12.19
CA GLY A 142 14.97 20.89 -11.94
C GLY A 142 15.38 20.45 -10.53
N LYS A 143 14.51 19.73 -9.80
CA LYS A 143 14.75 19.21 -8.47
C LYS A 143 14.86 17.69 -8.49
N PRO A 144 15.66 17.08 -7.59
CA PRO A 144 15.63 15.63 -7.42
C PRO A 144 14.24 15.12 -7.03
N TYR A 145 13.74 14.14 -7.76
CA TYR A 145 12.40 13.60 -7.51
C TYR A 145 12.38 12.08 -7.40
N TYR A 146 11.35 11.56 -6.74
CA TYR A 146 11.10 10.14 -6.54
C TYR A 146 9.67 9.80 -6.92
N LYS A 147 9.49 8.74 -7.74
CA LYS A 147 8.17 8.26 -8.14
C LYS A 147 7.75 7.08 -7.26
N ILE A 148 6.68 7.24 -6.51
CA ILE A 148 6.03 6.16 -5.76
C ILE A 148 4.93 5.58 -6.65
N PRO A 149 4.95 4.28 -6.97
CA PRO A 149 3.95 3.67 -7.82
C PRO A 149 2.56 3.68 -7.18
N CYS A 150 1.53 3.45 -7.99
CA CYS A 150 0.15 3.34 -7.52
C CYS A 150 0.04 2.39 -6.33
N GLY A 151 -0.64 2.83 -5.27
CA GLY A 151 -0.77 2.06 -4.03
C GLY A 151 0.52 1.81 -3.25
N GLY A 152 1.67 2.40 -3.66
CA GLY A 152 2.99 2.10 -3.09
C GLY A 152 3.40 0.65 -3.34
N SER A 153 3.00 0.08 -4.48
CA SER A 153 3.08 -1.35 -4.75
C SER A 153 4.33 -1.68 -5.55
N ASN A 154 5.40 -1.95 -4.83
CA ASN A 154 6.69 -2.47 -5.30
C ASN A 154 7.39 -3.22 -4.15
N ALA A 155 8.54 -3.78 -4.40
CA ALA A 155 9.32 -4.55 -3.43
C ALA A 155 9.61 -3.78 -2.12
N ILE A 156 9.95 -2.50 -2.20
CA ILE A 156 10.26 -1.67 -1.02
C ILE A 156 8.99 -1.42 -0.20
N GLY A 157 7.87 -1.08 -0.86
CA GLY A 157 6.60 -0.87 -0.17
C GLY A 157 6.05 -2.14 0.48
N ALA A 158 6.24 -3.31 -0.16
CA ALA A 158 5.80 -4.59 0.37
C ALA A 158 6.47 -4.95 1.72
N LEU A 159 7.70 -4.46 2.00
CA LEU A 159 8.36 -4.64 3.29
C LEU A 159 7.50 -4.14 4.47
N GLY A 160 6.68 -3.11 4.26
CA GLY A 160 5.75 -2.63 5.27
C GLY A 160 4.74 -3.68 5.72
N TYR A 161 4.33 -4.58 4.81
CA TYR A 161 3.40 -5.65 5.12
C TYR A 161 4.10 -6.96 5.50
N VAL A 162 5.32 -7.20 5.05
CA VAL A 162 6.19 -8.24 5.64
C VAL A 162 6.38 -7.95 7.13
N ASN A 163 6.64 -6.68 7.49
CA ASN A 163 6.73 -6.24 8.89
C ASN A 163 5.40 -6.38 9.65
N CYS A 164 4.27 -6.12 9.01
CA CYS A 164 2.95 -6.31 9.62
C CYS A 164 2.72 -7.77 10.02
N MET A 165 3.09 -8.73 9.18
CA MET A 165 2.97 -10.15 9.49
C MET A 165 3.91 -10.56 10.62
N LYS A 166 5.11 -9.98 10.68
CA LYS A 166 6.00 -10.15 11.83
C LYS A 166 5.37 -9.62 13.13
N GLU A 167 4.76 -8.43 13.10
CA GLU A 167 4.02 -7.91 14.27
C GLU A 167 2.91 -8.84 14.75
N ILE A 168 2.18 -9.48 13.82
CA ILE A 168 1.13 -10.44 14.17
C ILE A 168 1.75 -11.69 14.79
N ALA A 169 2.80 -12.24 14.19
CA ALA A 169 3.51 -13.40 14.71
C ALA A 169 4.08 -13.16 16.10
N ASP A 170 4.63 -11.97 16.35
CA ASP A 170 5.22 -11.58 17.66
C ASP A 170 4.17 -11.53 18.78
N THR A 171 2.87 -11.49 18.48
CA THR A 171 1.80 -11.61 19.49
C THR A 171 1.59 -13.03 20.02
N GLY A 172 2.11 -14.03 19.33
CA GLY A 172 1.82 -15.44 19.60
C GLY A 172 0.41 -15.90 19.21
N MET A 173 -0.41 -15.04 18.63
CA MET A 173 -1.73 -15.42 18.13
C MET A 173 -1.62 -16.21 16.84
N HIS A 174 -2.47 -17.22 16.70
CA HIS A 174 -2.56 -18.03 15.49
C HIS A 174 -3.83 -17.71 14.72
N PHE A 175 -3.71 -17.61 13.40
CA PHE A 175 -4.82 -17.36 12.48
C PHE A 175 -4.79 -18.38 11.35
N ASP A 176 -5.93 -18.97 11.02
CA ASP A 176 -6.06 -19.88 9.87
C ASP A 176 -5.96 -19.07 8.56
N TYR A 177 -6.52 -17.88 8.57
CA TYR A 177 -6.56 -16.99 7.39
C TYR A 177 -6.20 -15.55 7.75
N VAL A 178 -5.51 -14.89 6.84
CA VAL A 178 -5.34 -13.43 6.79
C VAL A 178 -5.85 -12.92 5.45
N CYS A 179 -6.88 -12.08 5.48
CA CYS A 179 -7.49 -11.53 4.28
C CYS A 179 -7.17 -10.04 4.14
N CYS A 180 -6.94 -9.58 2.91
CA CYS A 180 -6.77 -8.15 2.62
C CYS A 180 -7.41 -7.80 1.28
N ALA A 181 -7.79 -6.52 1.12
CA ALA A 181 -8.26 -6.03 -0.18
C ALA A 181 -7.10 -6.00 -1.19
N GLU A 182 -7.38 -6.48 -2.40
CA GLU A 182 -6.44 -6.55 -3.50
C GLU A 182 -6.82 -5.54 -4.60
N GLY A 183 -6.08 -4.44 -4.66
CA GLY A 183 -6.35 -3.38 -5.63
C GLY A 183 -5.09 -2.81 -6.29
N SER A 184 -3.88 -3.30 -5.94
CA SER A 184 -2.62 -2.92 -6.58
C SER A 184 -1.45 -3.88 -6.27
N GLY A 185 -1.71 -5.05 -5.71
CA GLY A 185 -0.73 -6.12 -5.46
C GLY A 185 0.12 -5.98 -4.19
N GLY A 186 0.61 -4.81 -3.88
CA GLY A 186 1.69 -4.66 -2.91
C GLY A 186 1.34 -4.91 -1.43
N THR A 187 0.07 -4.84 -1.02
CA THR A 187 -0.34 -5.22 0.34
C THR A 187 -0.36 -6.72 0.46
N HIS A 188 -1.03 -7.39 -0.45
CA HIS A 188 -1.14 -8.85 -0.48
C HIS A 188 0.25 -9.49 -0.66
N ALA A 189 1.09 -8.96 -1.56
CA ALA A 189 2.47 -9.45 -1.72
C ALA A 189 3.25 -9.44 -0.40
N GLY A 190 3.17 -8.36 0.36
CA GLY A 190 3.83 -8.28 1.67
C GLY A 190 3.20 -9.18 2.71
N VAL A 191 1.87 -9.32 2.74
CA VAL A 191 1.13 -10.24 3.62
C VAL A 191 1.48 -11.69 3.30
N ALA A 192 1.41 -12.08 2.03
CA ALA A 192 1.70 -13.45 1.61
C ALA A 192 3.16 -13.84 1.91
N LEU A 193 4.12 -13.01 1.51
CA LEU A 193 5.52 -13.27 1.78
C LEU A 193 5.84 -13.26 3.29
N GLY A 194 5.25 -12.33 4.04
CA GLY A 194 5.39 -12.28 5.49
C GLY A 194 4.77 -13.47 6.20
N ALA A 195 3.65 -14.01 5.72
CA ALA A 195 3.07 -15.25 6.23
C ALA A 195 4.00 -16.43 5.98
N MET A 196 4.56 -16.57 4.77
CA MET A 196 5.54 -17.63 4.48
C MET A 196 6.74 -17.60 5.42
N LEU A 197 7.18 -16.40 5.84
CA LEU A 197 8.34 -16.21 6.71
C LEU A 197 8.04 -16.42 8.19
N TYR A 198 6.91 -15.92 8.68
CA TYR A 198 6.65 -15.82 10.13
C TYR A 198 5.44 -16.61 10.61
N MET A 199 4.53 -16.98 9.71
CA MET A 199 3.29 -17.69 10.03
C MET A 199 2.97 -18.75 8.96
N PRO A 200 3.83 -19.75 8.73
CA PRO A 200 3.74 -20.66 7.58
C PRO A 200 2.48 -21.55 7.54
N GLN A 201 1.73 -21.61 8.64
CA GLN A 201 0.45 -22.33 8.71
C GLN A 201 -0.75 -21.44 8.32
N THR A 202 -0.56 -20.13 8.20
CA THR A 202 -1.61 -19.16 7.89
C THR A 202 -1.78 -19.01 6.38
N LYS A 203 -2.99 -19.21 5.89
CA LYS A 203 -3.33 -18.92 4.48
C LYS A 203 -3.63 -17.45 4.29
N THR A 204 -3.11 -16.86 3.22
CA THR A 204 -3.38 -15.46 2.88
C THR A 204 -4.31 -15.37 1.69
N VAL A 205 -5.25 -14.43 1.71
CA VAL A 205 -6.26 -14.27 0.67
C VAL A 205 -6.39 -12.80 0.28
N GLY A 206 -6.20 -12.51 -1.00
CA GLY A 206 -6.49 -11.21 -1.61
C GLY A 206 -7.93 -11.17 -2.11
N LEU A 207 -8.72 -10.22 -1.61
CA LEU A 207 -10.07 -9.96 -2.07
C LEU A 207 -10.00 -8.91 -3.19
N MET A 208 -10.13 -9.33 -4.45
CA MET A 208 -10.00 -8.45 -5.61
C MET A 208 -11.10 -7.39 -5.62
N VAL A 209 -10.71 -6.14 -5.75
CA VAL A 209 -11.63 -4.99 -5.83
C VAL A 209 -11.51 -4.23 -7.15
N ASP A 210 -10.69 -4.72 -8.07
CA ASP A 210 -10.53 -4.26 -9.45
C ASP A 210 -10.19 -5.47 -10.33
N SER A 211 -10.19 -5.32 -11.65
CA SER A 211 -10.03 -6.41 -12.65
C SER A 211 -8.62 -6.53 -13.22
N ASP A 212 -7.62 -5.93 -12.58
CA ASP A 212 -6.23 -6.07 -13.00
C ASP A 212 -5.71 -7.53 -12.81
N PRO A 213 -4.67 -7.95 -13.54
CA PRO A 213 -4.12 -9.30 -13.42
C PRO A 213 -3.31 -9.48 -12.12
N PHE A 214 -4.00 -9.44 -10.98
CA PHE A 214 -3.37 -9.39 -9.65
C PHE A 214 -2.53 -10.62 -9.32
N GLU A 215 -2.84 -11.79 -9.86
CA GLU A 215 -1.97 -12.96 -9.67
C GLU A 215 -0.55 -12.67 -10.17
N VAL A 216 -0.42 -12.12 -11.37
CA VAL A 216 0.88 -11.78 -11.96
C VAL A 216 1.54 -10.62 -11.22
N ILE A 217 0.77 -9.56 -10.96
CA ILE A 217 1.28 -8.35 -10.28
C ILE A 217 1.80 -8.70 -8.89
N THR A 218 1.01 -9.41 -8.11
CA THR A 218 1.34 -9.77 -6.72
C THR A 218 2.53 -10.74 -6.68
N THR A 219 2.55 -11.74 -7.56
CA THR A 219 3.68 -12.68 -7.69
C THR A 219 4.97 -11.95 -8.02
N ASN A 220 4.97 -11.04 -8.98
CA ASN A 220 6.16 -10.26 -9.36
C ASN A 220 6.68 -9.42 -8.16
N ILE A 221 5.79 -8.73 -7.43
CA ILE A 221 6.18 -7.95 -6.26
C ILE A 221 6.74 -8.86 -5.17
N MET A 222 6.15 -10.04 -4.93
CA MET A 222 6.67 -11.02 -3.98
C MET A 222 8.08 -11.49 -4.36
N GLN A 223 8.31 -11.79 -5.64
CA GLN A 223 9.61 -12.24 -6.14
C GLN A 223 10.68 -11.14 -6.00
N GLU A 224 10.34 -9.91 -6.35
CA GLU A 224 11.25 -8.77 -6.18
C GLU A 224 11.55 -8.51 -4.70
N THR A 225 10.54 -8.65 -3.83
CA THR A 225 10.70 -8.49 -2.38
C THR A 225 11.56 -9.63 -1.80
N ALA A 226 11.36 -10.86 -2.26
CA ALA A 226 12.16 -12.01 -1.85
C ALA A 226 13.65 -11.84 -2.23
N LYS A 227 13.92 -11.34 -3.45
CA LYS A 227 15.28 -10.98 -3.88
C LYS A 227 15.88 -9.87 -3.01
N LEU A 228 15.08 -8.83 -2.70
CA LEU A 228 15.51 -7.72 -1.85
C LEU A 228 15.87 -8.19 -0.43
N LEU A 229 15.12 -9.15 0.11
CA LEU A 229 15.35 -9.79 1.40
C LEU A 229 16.43 -10.88 1.36
N GLU A 230 16.98 -11.21 0.18
CA GLU A 230 17.94 -12.30 -0.01
C GLU A 230 17.44 -13.65 0.56
N LEU A 231 16.19 -13.99 0.19
CA LEU A 231 15.61 -15.27 0.56
C LEU A 231 16.19 -16.39 -0.31
N ASP A 232 16.25 -17.60 0.24
CA ASP A 232 16.73 -18.81 -0.41
C ASP A 232 15.65 -19.55 -1.23
N PHE A 233 14.46 -18.97 -1.32
CA PHE A 233 13.35 -19.46 -2.14
C PHE A 233 12.75 -18.35 -3.00
N THR A 234 12.07 -18.74 -4.09
CA THR A 234 11.37 -17.83 -4.99
C THR A 234 9.87 -18.10 -4.91
N PRO A 235 9.04 -17.12 -4.49
CA PRO A 235 7.59 -17.26 -4.51
C PRO A 235 7.05 -17.48 -5.93
N THR A 236 5.96 -18.22 -6.05
CA THR A 236 5.26 -18.50 -7.31
C THR A 236 3.81 -18.05 -7.24
N ALA A 237 3.08 -18.13 -8.35
CA ALA A 237 1.65 -17.86 -8.41
C ALA A 237 0.83 -18.75 -7.45
N GLU A 238 1.30 -19.94 -7.12
CA GLU A 238 0.65 -20.84 -6.16
C GLU A 238 0.58 -20.26 -4.74
N ASN A 239 1.43 -19.27 -4.43
CA ASN A 239 1.42 -18.58 -3.14
C ASN A 239 0.44 -17.39 -3.11
N VAL A 240 -0.25 -17.10 -4.23
CA VAL A 240 -1.19 -15.99 -4.37
C VAL A 240 -2.61 -16.55 -4.49
N HIS A 241 -3.39 -16.44 -3.42
CA HIS A 241 -4.78 -16.88 -3.43
C HIS A 241 -5.69 -15.65 -3.55
N LEU A 242 -6.52 -15.62 -4.58
CA LEU A 242 -7.40 -14.51 -4.90
C LEU A 242 -8.86 -14.97 -4.89
N ILE A 243 -9.73 -14.10 -4.39
CA ILE A 243 -11.18 -14.23 -4.51
C ILE A 243 -11.69 -12.98 -5.24
N ASP A 244 -12.42 -13.19 -6.33
CA ASP A 244 -13.04 -12.10 -7.06
C ASP A 244 -14.23 -11.53 -6.28
N MET A 245 -14.06 -10.30 -5.82
CA MET A 245 -15.07 -9.49 -5.15
C MET A 245 -15.28 -8.18 -5.92
N CYS A 246 -14.83 -8.14 -7.19
CA CYS A 246 -14.95 -6.98 -8.05
C CYS A 246 -16.41 -6.80 -8.47
N GLY A 247 -17.10 -5.88 -7.84
CA GLY A 247 -18.45 -5.48 -8.24
C GLY A 247 -18.43 -4.72 -9.58
N PRO A 248 -19.20 -3.63 -9.74
CA PRO A 248 -19.25 -2.87 -10.98
C PRO A 248 -17.94 -2.12 -11.31
N GLY A 249 -16.95 -2.14 -10.42
CA GLY A 249 -15.63 -1.56 -10.60
C GLY A 249 -15.12 -0.80 -9.40
N TYR A 250 -13.86 -0.39 -9.45
CA TYR A 250 -13.20 0.34 -8.36
C TYR A 250 -13.95 1.63 -7.98
N ALA A 251 -14.21 1.80 -6.69
CA ALA A 251 -14.91 2.93 -6.09
C ALA A 251 -16.38 3.11 -6.56
N ILE A 252 -16.99 2.09 -7.14
CA ILE A 252 -18.42 2.07 -7.49
C ILE A 252 -19.14 1.20 -6.46
N PRO A 253 -20.07 1.78 -5.65
CA PRO A 253 -20.83 0.99 -4.68
C PRO A 253 -21.63 -0.12 -5.37
N SER A 254 -21.68 -1.29 -4.75
CA SER A 254 -22.54 -2.41 -5.14
C SER A 254 -23.50 -2.75 -4.00
N PRO A 255 -24.66 -3.37 -4.29
CA PRO A 255 -25.60 -3.85 -3.28
C PRO A 255 -24.97 -4.78 -2.27
#